data_6cf2925d5c28e125a019e62fc79d1ebe
#
_entry.id   6cf2925d5c28e125a019e62fc79d1ebe
#
_cell.length_a   1.000
_cell.length_b   1.000
_cell.length_c   1.000
_cell.angle_alpha   90.00
_cell.angle_beta   90.00
_cell.angle_gamma   90.00
#
_symmetry.space_group_name_H-M   'P 1'
#
loop_
_entity.id
_entity.type
_entity.pdbx_description
1 polymer ?
#
loop_
_entity_poly.entity_id
_entity_poly.type
_entity_poly.pdbx_seq_one_letter_code
_entity_poly.pdbx_strand_id
1 'polypeptide(L)'
;VRGDGDGWVLSDSGAHYWGRHGAAGLLLRAPWGDGGAAVLLQHRAAWSHQGGTWGLPGGARDSHESVEEAAVREAHEEAGLTAELMTVRTSVVTSEVPGPDGPAWTYTTVIADAAKPLATRPNGESTELRWVAEADVVDLPLHPGFAASWDQVRSVAASIPMLVNGQP
;
A
#
# COMPACT_ATOMS: atom_id res chain seq x y z
N VAL A 1 7.92 -3.92 17.51
CA VAL A 1 8.37 -5.32 17.56
C VAL A 1 8.56 -5.83 16.13
N ARG A 2 9.73 -6.38 15.87
CA ARG A 2 10.02 -6.95 14.55
C ARG A 2 9.32 -8.29 14.43
N GLY A 3 8.61 -8.47 13.32
CA GLY A 3 7.98 -9.73 12.98
C GLY A 3 8.94 -10.65 12.22
N ASP A 4 8.53 -11.88 12.02
CA ASP A 4 9.35 -12.88 11.32
C ASP A 4 9.48 -12.64 9.82
N GLY A 5 8.67 -11.74 9.25
CA GLY A 5 8.76 -11.34 7.84
C GLY A 5 9.87 -10.34 7.56
N ASP A 6 10.42 -9.69 8.58
CA ASP A 6 11.45 -8.67 8.38
C ASP A 6 12.77 -9.34 7.97
N GLY A 7 13.15 -9.15 6.74
CA GLY A 7 14.37 -9.71 6.17
C GLY A 7 14.41 -9.55 4.67
N TRP A 8 15.59 -9.78 4.11
CA TRP A 8 15.82 -9.64 2.68
C TRP A 8 15.61 -10.96 1.94
N VAL A 9 15.02 -10.87 0.77
CA VAL A 9 14.97 -11.94 -0.23
C VAL A 9 15.90 -11.56 -1.36
N LEU A 10 16.80 -12.49 -1.74
CA LEU A 10 17.75 -12.29 -2.80
C LEU A 10 17.23 -12.97 -4.07
N SER A 11 17.14 -12.23 -5.16
CA SER A 11 16.75 -12.80 -6.45
C SER A 11 17.96 -13.36 -7.20
N ASP A 12 17.70 -14.16 -8.24
CA ASP A 12 18.75 -14.72 -9.09
C ASP A 12 19.58 -13.64 -9.81
N SER A 13 19.01 -12.48 -10.02
CA SER A 13 19.70 -11.33 -10.62
C SER A 13 20.57 -10.57 -9.61
N GLY A 14 20.53 -10.93 -8.33
CA GLY A 14 21.24 -10.25 -7.25
C GLY A 14 20.49 -9.10 -6.63
N ALA A 15 19.28 -8.79 -7.09
CA ALA A 15 18.45 -7.74 -6.49
C ALA A 15 17.91 -8.21 -5.14
N HIS A 16 17.81 -7.27 -4.20
CA HIS A 16 17.31 -7.53 -2.85
C HIS A 16 15.88 -6.99 -2.71
N TYR A 17 15.01 -7.79 -2.08
CA TYR A 17 13.63 -7.41 -1.81
C TYR A 17 13.34 -7.60 -0.32
N TRP A 18 12.67 -6.61 0.29
CA TRP A 18 12.37 -6.65 1.71
C TRP A 18 11.07 -7.41 1.95
N GLY A 19 11.13 -8.40 2.80
CA GLY A 19 10.00 -9.20 3.23
C GLY A 19 10.20 -10.68 2.93
N ARG A 20 10.56 -11.49 3.94
CA ARG A 20 10.79 -12.94 3.78
C ARG A 20 9.56 -13.67 3.25
N HIS A 21 8.37 -13.21 3.64
CA HIS A 21 7.09 -13.80 3.27
C HIS A 21 6.33 -12.90 2.31
N GLY A 22 7.04 -12.03 1.57
CA GLY A 22 6.47 -11.02 0.71
C GLY A 22 6.17 -9.73 1.46
N ALA A 23 5.60 -8.78 0.75
CA ALA A 23 5.22 -7.48 1.30
C ALA A 23 3.81 -7.11 0.83
N ALA A 24 3.19 -6.19 1.55
CA ALA A 24 1.86 -5.71 1.22
C ALA A 24 1.74 -4.22 1.52
N GLY A 25 0.96 -3.53 0.70
CA GLY A 25 0.64 -2.13 0.91
C GLY A 25 -0.85 -1.88 0.80
N LEU A 26 -1.30 -0.79 1.41
CA LEU A 26 -2.71 -0.44 1.46
C LEU A 26 -3.01 0.74 0.53
N LEU A 27 -3.88 0.51 -0.45
CA LEU A 27 -4.50 1.59 -1.21
C LEU A 27 -5.85 1.89 -0.56
N LEU A 28 -5.87 2.90 0.30
CA LEU A 28 -7.10 3.34 0.98
C LEU A 28 -7.76 4.42 0.14
N ARG A 29 -9.03 4.19 -0.21
CA ARG A 29 -9.84 5.14 -0.97
C ARG A 29 -10.87 5.80 -0.07
N ALA A 30 -11.23 7.05 -0.38
CA ALA A 30 -12.35 7.73 0.23
C ALA A 30 -13.04 8.65 -0.80
N PRO A 31 -14.32 8.97 -0.60
CA PRO A 31 -14.99 9.93 -1.46
C PRO A 31 -14.28 11.28 -1.46
N TRP A 32 -14.22 11.92 -2.61
CA TRP A 32 -13.50 13.18 -2.78
C TRP A 32 -14.21 14.06 -3.81
N GLY A 33 -14.65 15.23 -3.39
CA GLY A 33 -15.40 16.11 -4.27
C GLY A 33 -16.70 15.46 -4.74
N ASP A 34 -17.15 15.86 -5.91
CA ASP A 34 -18.43 15.42 -6.49
C ASP A 34 -18.24 14.16 -7.34
N GLY A 35 -18.42 13.00 -6.71
CA GLY A 35 -18.39 11.71 -7.40
C GLY A 35 -17.00 11.13 -7.63
N GLY A 36 -15.94 11.81 -7.16
CA GLY A 36 -14.58 11.33 -7.28
C GLY A 36 -14.11 10.53 -6.09
N ALA A 37 -12.86 10.09 -6.16
CA ALA A 37 -12.20 9.40 -5.07
C ALA A 37 -10.79 9.97 -4.89
N ALA A 38 -10.32 9.94 -3.64
CA ALA A 38 -8.93 10.19 -3.31
C ALA A 38 -8.33 8.93 -2.72
N VAL A 39 -7.01 8.85 -2.80
CA VAL A 39 -6.24 7.77 -2.20
C VAL A 39 -5.23 8.35 -1.23
N LEU A 40 -4.92 7.58 -0.18
CA LEU A 40 -3.95 8.00 0.81
C LEU A 40 -2.56 7.60 0.36
N LEU A 41 -1.67 8.58 0.26
CA LEU A 41 -0.26 8.36 -0.10
C LEU A 41 0.65 8.79 1.02
N GLN A 42 1.78 8.09 1.11
CA GLN A 42 2.83 8.32 2.08
C GLN A 42 4.05 8.93 1.36
N HIS A 43 4.52 10.06 1.83
CA HIS A 43 5.77 10.65 1.37
C HIS A 43 6.90 10.04 2.20
N ARG A 44 7.80 9.33 1.54
CA ARG A 44 8.88 8.62 2.21
C ARG A 44 9.92 9.61 2.70
N ALA A 45 10.40 9.40 3.93
CA ALA A 45 11.44 10.25 4.51
C ALA A 45 12.69 10.25 3.63
N ALA A 46 13.36 11.39 3.53
CA ALA A 46 14.51 11.57 2.64
C ALA A 46 15.65 10.60 2.92
N TRP A 47 15.81 10.15 4.18
CA TRP A 47 16.86 9.22 4.57
C TRP A 47 16.50 7.74 4.33
N SER A 48 15.25 7.44 3.97
CA SER A 48 14.81 6.07 3.73
C SER A 48 15.09 5.64 2.29
N HIS A 49 14.92 4.33 2.01
CA HIS A 49 15.02 3.81 0.65
C HIS A 49 13.97 4.49 -0.23
N GLN A 50 14.39 4.98 -1.41
CA GLN A 50 13.54 5.77 -2.31
C GLN A 50 12.94 7.00 -1.60
N GLY A 51 13.72 7.63 -0.73
CA GLY A 51 13.31 8.83 -0.01
C GLY A 51 12.92 9.95 -0.95
N GLY A 52 11.95 10.77 -0.53
CA GLY A 52 11.42 11.86 -1.34
C GLY A 52 10.36 11.43 -2.35
N THR A 53 10.02 10.13 -2.43
CA THR A 53 8.96 9.65 -3.33
C THR A 53 7.68 9.35 -2.56
N TRP A 54 6.57 9.32 -3.29
CA TRP A 54 5.26 8.98 -2.75
C TRP A 54 4.90 7.54 -3.08
N GLY A 55 4.34 6.83 -2.11
CA GLY A 55 3.91 5.45 -2.28
C GLY A 55 2.79 5.11 -1.31
N LEU A 56 2.51 3.82 -1.19
CA LEU A 56 1.51 3.32 -0.27
C LEU A 56 2.12 3.02 1.09
N PRO A 57 1.37 3.22 2.18
CA PRO A 57 1.75 2.62 3.47
C PRO A 57 1.83 1.10 3.30
N GLY A 58 2.87 0.49 3.82
CA GLY A 58 3.04 -0.95 3.67
C GLY A 58 4.38 -1.43 4.18
N GLY A 59 4.57 -2.73 4.13
CA GLY A 59 5.80 -3.36 4.57
C GLY A 59 5.76 -4.87 4.49
N ALA A 60 6.69 -5.52 5.17
CA ALA A 60 6.82 -6.98 5.15
C ALA A 60 5.63 -7.67 5.82
N ARG A 61 5.16 -8.74 5.18
CA ARG A 61 4.16 -9.63 5.77
C ARG A 61 4.85 -10.63 6.70
N ASP A 62 4.30 -10.83 7.87
CA ASP A 62 4.74 -11.90 8.78
C ASP A 62 4.06 -13.22 8.41
N SER A 63 4.69 -14.34 8.75
CA SER A 63 4.23 -15.67 8.29
C SER A 63 2.82 -16.02 8.76
N HIS A 64 2.38 -15.48 9.89
CA HIS A 64 1.07 -15.76 10.47
C HIS A 64 -0.05 -14.84 9.94
N GLU A 65 0.31 -13.84 9.12
CA GLU A 65 -0.64 -12.86 8.61
C GLU A 65 -1.08 -13.18 7.20
N SER A 66 -2.31 -12.80 6.84
CA SER A 66 -2.70 -12.65 5.45
C SER A 66 -2.09 -11.36 4.90
N VAL A 67 -2.09 -11.19 3.57
CA VAL A 67 -1.64 -9.93 2.95
C VAL A 67 -2.52 -8.76 3.39
N GLU A 68 -3.82 -9.00 3.55
CA GLU A 68 -4.78 -7.99 4.02
C GLU A 68 -4.46 -7.55 5.44
N GLU A 69 -4.20 -8.51 6.32
CA GLU A 69 -3.82 -8.21 7.70
C GLU A 69 -2.51 -7.43 7.78
N ALA A 70 -1.53 -7.81 6.96
CA ALA A 70 -0.24 -7.12 6.92
C ALA A 70 -0.40 -5.67 6.45
N ALA A 71 -1.17 -5.44 5.38
CA ALA A 71 -1.38 -4.09 4.85
C ALA A 71 -2.08 -3.19 5.87
N VAL A 72 -3.09 -3.70 6.56
CA VAL A 72 -3.83 -2.94 7.58
C VAL A 72 -2.93 -2.65 8.79
N ARG A 73 -2.16 -3.64 9.24
CA ARG A 73 -1.22 -3.45 10.36
C ARG A 73 -0.18 -2.38 10.04
N GLU A 74 0.42 -2.46 8.85
CA GLU A 74 1.42 -1.47 8.44
C GLU A 74 0.82 -0.07 8.34
N ALA A 75 -0.40 0.05 7.83
CA ALA A 75 -1.09 1.33 7.77
C ALA A 75 -1.37 1.89 9.16
N HIS A 76 -1.68 1.02 10.14
CA HIS A 76 -1.84 1.45 11.52
C HIS A 76 -0.51 1.97 12.08
N GLU A 77 0.58 1.25 11.87
CA GLU A 77 1.90 1.62 12.39
C GLU A 77 2.43 2.91 11.75
N GLU A 78 2.27 3.05 10.43
CA GLU A 78 2.87 4.15 9.67
C GLU A 78 1.99 5.39 9.58
N ALA A 79 0.67 5.23 9.64
CA ALA A 79 -0.27 6.31 9.39
C ALA A 79 -1.28 6.52 10.52
N GLY A 80 -1.27 5.68 11.54
CA GLY A 80 -2.21 5.79 12.66
C GLY A 80 -3.64 5.43 12.30
N LEU A 81 -3.85 4.70 11.22
CA LEU A 81 -5.20 4.33 10.77
C LEU A 81 -5.76 3.19 11.60
N THR A 82 -7.06 3.24 11.86
CA THR A 82 -7.78 2.24 12.65
C THR A 82 -8.55 1.31 11.72
N ALA A 83 -8.36 0.01 11.88
CA ALA A 83 -8.97 -1.00 11.03
C ALA A 83 -10.50 -0.90 10.97
N GLU A 84 -11.13 -0.51 12.06
CA GLU A 84 -12.60 -0.39 12.15
C GLU A 84 -13.18 0.71 11.25
N LEU A 85 -12.34 1.65 10.82
CA LEU A 85 -12.78 2.77 9.97
C LEU A 85 -12.60 2.49 8.48
N MET A 86 -12.14 1.29 8.13
CA MET A 86 -11.93 0.93 6.73
C MET A 86 -12.51 -0.46 6.44
N THR A 87 -12.87 -0.68 5.18
CA THR A 87 -13.37 -1.97 4.69
C THR A 87 -12.46 -2.45 3.58
N VAL A 88 -11.82 -3.59 3.78
CA VAL A 88 -11.01 -4.23 2.73
C VAL A 88 -11.93 -4.75 1.63
N ARG A 89 -11.62 -4.40 0.39
CA ARG A 89 -12.43 -4.76 -0.77
C ARG A 89 -11.83 -5.91 -1.57
N THR A 90 -10.55 -5.85 -1.86
CA THR A 90 -9.85 -6.87 -2.64
C THR A 90 -8.34 -6.70 -2.48
N SER A 91 -7.60 -7.64 -3.04
CA SER A 91 -6.15 -7.55 -3.12
C SER A 91 -5.68 -8.03 -4.48
N VAL A 92 -4.55 -7.49 -4.95
CA VAL A 92 -3.96 -7.87 -6.23
C VAL A 92 -2.45 -7.91 -6.09
N VAL A 93 -1.83 -8.99 -6.59
CA VAL A 93 -0.37 -9.07 -6.66
C VAL A 93 0.09 -8.11 -7.74
N THR A 94 0.82 -7.08 -7.37
CA THR A 94 1.26 -6.03 -8.29
C THR A 94 2.72 -6.14 -8.66
N SER A 95 3.51 -6.93 -7.91
CA SER A 95 4.89 -7.22 -8.27
C SER A 95 5.22 -8.65 -7.86
N GLU A 96 5.95 -9.35 -8.71
CA GLU A 96 6.32 -10.74 -8.48
C GLU A 96 7.73 -11.00 -9.00
N VAL A 97 8.55 -11.62 -8.16
CA VAL A 97 9.90 -12.03 -8.53
C VAL A 97 9.89 -13.55 -8.65
N PRO A 98 10.19 -14.13 -9.83
CA PRO A 98 10.17 -15.57 -9.98
C PRO A 98 11.28 -16.26 -9.20
N GLY A 99 11.04 -17.49 -8.79
CA GLY A 99 11.98 -18.37 -8.12
C GLY A 99 11.88 -19.77 -8.71
N PRO A 100 12.74 -20.72 -8.25
CA PRO A 100 12.78 -22.08 -8.81
C PRO A 100 11.51 -22.88 -8.54
N ASP A 101 10.83 -22.66 -7.41
CA ASP A 101 9.66 -23.42 -7.02
C ASP A 101 8.42 -22.52 -6.85
N GLY A 102 8.34 -21.46 -7.64
CA GLY A 102 7.28 -20.48 -7.56
C GLY A 102 7.84 -19.09 -7.27
N PRO A 103 7.00 -18.10 -6.92
CA PRO A 103 7.50 -16.75 -6.66
C PRO A 103 8.47 -16.74 -5.49
N ALA A 104 9.65 -16.13 -5.70
CA ALA A 104 10.63 -15.89 -4.64
C ALA A 104 10.14 -14.75 -3.72
N TRP A 105 9.40 -13.79 -4.28
CA TRP A 105 8.91 -12.63 -3.55
C TRP A 105 7.69 -12.05 -4.28
N THR A 106 6.74 -11.56 -3.52
CA THR A 106 5.57 -10.86 -4.07
C THR A 106 5.30 -9.59 -3.29
N TYR A 107 4.76 -8.59 -3.98
CA TYR A 107 4.15 -7.42 -3.36
C TYR A 107 2.68 -7.41 -3.73
N THR A 108 1.83 -7.34 -2.73
CA THR A 108 0.38 -7.33 -2.92
C THR A 108 -0.18 -5.97 -2.52
N THR A 109 -0.97 -5.38 -3.39
CA THR A 109 -1.70 -4.15 -3.08
C THR A 109 -3.09 -4.51 -2.61
N VAL A 110 -3.42 -4.08 -1.41
CA VAL A 110 -4.73 -4.30 -0.78
C VAL A 110 -5.55 -3.03 -0.95
N ILE A 111 -6.73 -3.15 -1.54
CA ILE A 111 -7.63 -2.03 -1.78
C ILE A 111 -8.69 -2.02 -0.69
N ALA A 112 -8.80 -0.90 0.00
CA ALA A 112 -9.78 -0.69 1.06
C ALA A 112 -10.46 0.65 0.90
N ASP A 113 -11.66 0.77 1.46
CA ASP A 113 -12.44 2.00 1.40
C ASP A 113 -12.73 2.53 2.81
N ALA A 114 -12.73 3.84 2.94
CA ALA A 114 -13.22 4.55 4.12
C ALA A 114 -14.39 5.45 3.70
N ALA A 115 -15.29 5.73 4.63
CA ALA A 115 -16.47 6.55 4.36
C ALA A 115 -16.12 8.01 4.08
N LYS A 116 -14.96 8.44 4.57
CA LYS A 116 -14.44 9.81 4.39
C LYS A 116 -12.92 9.77 4.49
N PRO A 117 -12.22 10.82 4.01
CA PRO A 117 -10.78 10.90 4.26
C PRO A 117 -10.50 10.90 5.76
N LEU A 118 -9.73 9.91 6.20
CA LEU A 118 -9.45 9.72 7.63
C LEU A 118 -8.27 10.61 8.04
N ALA A 119 -8.29 11.07 9.30
CA ALA A 119 -7.15 11.74 9.89
C ALA A 119 -5.98 10.76 10.01
N THR A 120 -4.78 11.25 9.77
CA THR A 120 -3.58 10.43 9.77
C THR A 120 -2.54 10.99 10.74
N ARG A 121 -1.62 10.12 11.15
CA ARG A 121 -0.48 10.48 12.00
C ARG A 121 0.76 9.79 11.46
N PRO A 122 1.68 10.52 10.81
CA PRO A 122 2.89 9.92 10.27
C PRO A 122 3.82 9.45 11.40
N ASN A 123 4.53 8.36 11.16
CA ASN A 123 5.61 7.91 12.03
C ASN A 123 6.96 8.44 11.51
N GLY A 124 8.09 7.98 12.10
CA GLY A 124 9.42 8.46 11.72
C GLY A 124 9.88 8.08 10.32
N GLU A 125 9.18 7.18 9.63
CA GLU A 125 9.53 6.75 8.27
C GLU A 125 8.85 7.59 7.20
N SER A 126 7.87 8.41 7.59
CA SER A 126 7.11 9.27 6.70
C SER A 126 7.35 10.72 7.03
N THR A 127 7.53 11.57 6.03
CA THR A 127 7.53 13.01 6.22
C THR A 127 6.13 13.58 6.15
N GLU A 128 5.25 12.94 5.38
CA GLU A 128 3.90 13.43 5.18
C GLU A 128 2.99 12.28 4.73
N LEU A 129 1.73 12.36 5.13
CA LEU A 129 0.65 11.54 4.60
C LEU A 129 -0.37 12.49 3.98
N ARG A 130 -0.79 12.18 2.76
CA ARG A 130 -1.68 13.09 2.02
C ARG A 130 -2.76 12.31 1.30
N TRP A 131 -3.98 12.82 1.37
CA TRP A 131 -5.06 12.38 0.50
C TRP A 131 -4.91 13.08 -0.83
N VAL A 132 -4.83 12.30 -1.91
CA VAL A 132 -4.57 12.81 -3.26
C VAL A 132 -5.70 12.36 -4.17
N ALA A 133 -6.31 13.30 -4.88
CA ALA A 133 -7.31 12.93 -5.88
C ALA A 133 -6.73 11.92 -6.85
N GLU A 134 -7.51 10.91 -7.21
CA GLU A 134 -7.03 9.80 -8.03
C GLU A 134 -6.37 10.27 -9.34
N ALA A 135 -6.96 11.30 -9.96
CA ALA A 135 -6.43 11.87 -11.20
C ALA A 135 -5.08 12.58 -11.03
N ASP A 136 -4.77 13.01 -9.81
CA ASP A 136 -3.56 13.80 -9.54
C ASP A 136 -2.36 12.95 -9.10
N VAL A 137 -2.58 11.65 -8.86
CA VAL A 137 -1.50 10.75 -8.39
C VAL A 137 -0.31 10.75 -9.34
N VAL A 138 -0.57 10.73 -10.65
CA VAL A 138 0.48 10.68 -11.67
C VAL A 138 1.36 11.94 -11.71
N ASP A 139 0.91 13.03 -11.10
CA ASP A 139 1.66 14.28 -11.07
C ASP A 139 2.70 14.32 -9.95
N LEU A 140 2.73 13.32 -9.09
CA LEU A 140 3.67 13.24 -7.97
C LEU A 140 4.89 12.40 -8.33
N PRO A 141 6.05 12.67 -7.70
CA PRO A 141 7.20 11.77 -7.85
C PRO A 141 6.92 10.47 -7.09
N LEU A 142 6.49 9.45 -7.82
CA LEU A 142 6.06 8.19 -7.23
C LEU A 142 7.24 7.25 -6.99
N HIS A 143 7.14 6.44 -5.93
CA HIS A 143 8.03 5.31 -5.72
C HIS A 143 7.99 4.44 -7.00
N PRO A 144 9.15 3.98 -7.51
CA PRO A 144 9.18 3.24 -8.80
C PRO A 144 8.24 2.04 -8.87
N GLY A 145 8.15 1.26 -7.79
CA GLY A 145 7.24 0.11 -7.75
C GLY A 145 5.77 0.53 -7.83
N PHE A 146 5.42 1.60 -7.14
CA PHE A 146 4.05 2.11 -7.19
C PHE A 146 3.75 2.73 -8.56
N ALA A 147 4.68 3.48 -9.12
CA ALA A 147 4.52 4.04 -10.47
C ALA A 147 4.24 2.95 -11.50
N ALA A 148 4.98 1.84 -11.41
CA ALA A 148 4.84 0.72 -12.34
C ALA A 148 3.49 0.01 -12.20
N SER A 149 2.88 0.00 -11.03
CA SER A 149 1.64 -0.73 -10.76
C SER A 149 0.39 0.15 -10.79
N TRP A 150 0.54 1.48 -10.80
CA TRP A 150 -0.60 2.39 -10.62
C TRP A 150 -1.73 2.18 -11.62
N ASP A 151 -1.41 2.01 -12.91
CA ASP A 151 -2.43 1.80 -13.93
C ASP A 151 -3.25 0.54 -13.68
N GLN A 152 -2.56 -0.55 -13.31
CA GLN A 152 -3.21 -1.83 -12.96
C GLN A 152 -4.12 -1.67 -11.74
N VAL A 153 -3.58 -1.08 -10.68
CA VAL A 153 -4.31 -0.90 -9.41
C VAL A 153 -5.50 0.02 -9.61
N ARG A 154 -5.31 1.10 -10.35
CA ARG A 154 -6.38 2.05 -10.65
C ARG A 154 -7.51 1.39 -11.44
N SER A 155 -7.16 0.54 -12.39
CA SER A 155 -8.13 -0.20 -13.19
C SER A 155 -8.95 -1.18 -12.33
N VAL A 156 -8.28 -1.91 -11.44
CA VAL A 156 -8.97 -2.81 -10.49
C VAL A 156 -9.89 -2.01 -9.58
N ALA A 157 -9.39 -0.92 -9.02
CA ALA A 157 -10.18 -0.07 -8.12
C ALA A 157 -11.42 0.51 -8.81
N ALA A 158 -11.28 0.92 -10.08
CA ALA A 158 -12.39 1.45 -10.86
C ALA A 158 -13.51 0.44 -11.07
N SER A 159 -13.20 -0.85 -11.04
CA SER A 159 -14.19 -1.92 -11.19
C SER A 159 -14.97 -2.19 -9.90
N ILE A 160 -14.57 -1.59 -8.79
CA ILE A 160 -15.19 -1.78 -7.48
C ILE A 160 -15.86 -0.48 -7.07
N PRO A 161 -17.22 -0.43 -7.03
CA PRO A 161 -17.90 0.78 -6.59
C PRO A 161 -17.49 1.17 -5.16
N MET A 162 -17.32 2.47 -4.93
CA MET A 162 -17.03 2.99 -3.59
C MET A 162 -18.17 2.66 -2.64
N LEU A 163 -17.81 2.34 -1.40
CA LEU A 163 -18.79 2.21 -0.33
C LEU A 163 -19.29 3.61 0.07
N VAL A 164 -20.60 3.70 0.27
CA VAL A 164 -21.23 4.92 0.78
C VAL A 164 -21.76 4.62 2.18
N ASN A 165 -21.27 5.34 3.18
CA ASN A 165 -21.64 5.14 4.59
C ASN A 165 -21.45 3.69 5.05
N GLY A 166 -20.39 3.01 4.54
CA GLY A 166 -20.09 1.62 4.89
C GLY A 166 -20.98 0.59 4.20
N GLN A 167 -21.79 0.99 3.24
CA GLN A 167 -22.66 0.10 2.45
C GLN A 167 -22.08 -0.12 1.06
N PRO A 168 -22.21 -1.35 0.50
CA PRO A 168 -21.77 -1.64 -0.86
C PRO A 168 -22.48 -0.78 -1.89
#